data_bcba278b13a8522d32b2d9cecd3577de
#
_entry.id   bcba278b13a8522d32b2d9cecd3577de
#
_cell.length_a   1.000
_cell.length_b   1.000
_cell.length_c   1.000
_cell.angle_alpha   90.00
_cell.angle_beta   90.00
_cell.angle_gamma   90.00
#
_symmetry.space_group_name_H-M   'P 1'
#
loop_
_entity.id
_entity.type
_entity.pdbx_description
1 polymer ?
#
loop_
_entity_poly.entity_id
_entity_poly.type
_entity_poly.pdbx_seq_one_letter_code
_entity_poly.pdbx_strand_id
1 'polypeptide(L)'
;MKTDVAIIGAGPAGLSAAINLKILNVDATVLSPQDGSDKVAAAPKILNYLGKKNITGKRLNDDFLSHAQSLGVKITKAKVNGVYPAGKEFFVDAGEFSLTAKCVILACGLPSTAKIKNEDLLLGRGVSYCATCDGPLFKGKHACAIVYDKSESHELKYLSEVCGKLTVLPVAKTDLPAADNVNAVNLLPKEFVGEKKATQLVCDKGVIEADIFFVLKFPYPLHYQVHLNHNLTDM
;
A
#
# COMPACT_ATOMS: atom_id res chain seq x y z
N MET A 1 5.85 0.93 28.78
CA MET A 1 7.14 0.51 28.23
C MET A 1 7.83 1.71 27.60
N LYS A 2 9.18 1.75 27.53
CA LYS A 2 9.92 2.86 26.90
C LYS A 2 10.94 2.30 25.91
N THR A 3 11.13 2.97 24.77
CA THR A 3 12.10 2.60 23.71
C THR A 3 12.67 3.88 23.08
N ASP A 4 13.81 3.80 22.40
CA ASP A 4 14.32 4.96 21.65
C ASP A 4 13.50 5.20 20.39
N VAL A 5 13.16 4.14 19.65
CA VAL A 5 12.39 4.25 18.40
C VAL A 5 11.21 3.28 18.41
N ALA A 6 10.00 3.79 18.18
CA ALA A 6 8.83 2.98 17.89
C ALA A 6 8.65 2.88 16.36
N ILE A 7 8.59 1.66 15.83
CA ILE A 7 8.32 1.40 14.41
C ILE A 7 6.91 0.87 14.29
N ILE A 8 6.05 1.54 13.54
CA ILE A 8 4.65 1.17 13.37
C ILE A 8 4.45 0.51 12.01
N GLY A 9 4.33 -0.81 12.03
CA GLY A 9 4.19 -1.67 10.86
C GLY A 9 5.40 -2.56 10.63
N ALA A 10 5.14 -3.85 10.35
CA ALA A 10 6.14 -4.88 10.07
C ALA A 10 6.22 -5.27 8.58
N GLY A 11 5.83 -4.36 7.68
CA GLY A 11 6.06 -4.51 6.25
C GLY A 11 7.53 -4.29 5.86
N PRO A 12 7.87 -4.33 4.55
CA PRO A 12 9.26 -4.18 4.08
C PRO A 12 9.97 -2.94 4.62
N ALA A 13 9.28 -1.79 4.68
CA ALA A 13 9.83 -0.54 5.19
C ALA A 13 10.14 -0.62 6.70
N GLY A 14 9.19 -1.13 7.50
CA GLY A 14 9.37 -1.25 8.95
C GLY A 14 10.44 -2.28 9.32
N LEU A 15 10.47 -3.43 8.63
CA LEU A 15 11.52 -4.44 8.84
C LEU A 15 12.90 -3.92 8.43
N SER A 16 12.99 -3.18 7.32
CA SER A 16 14.24 -2.54 6.90
C SER A 16 14.72 -1.53 7.94
N ALA A 17 13.84 -0.68 8.46
CA ALA A 17 14.18 0.25 9.54
C ALA A 17 14.66 -0.49 10.80
N ALA A 18 13.94 -1.54 11.22
CA ALA A 18 14.27 -2.33 12.39
C ALA A 18 15.65 -3.00 12.27
N ILE A 19 15.96 -3.58 11.11
CA ILE A 19 17.27 -4.19 10.82
C ILE A 19 18.39 -3.15 10.97
N ASN A 20 18.24 -1.97 10.35
CA ASN A 20 19.26 -0.94 10.41
C ASN A 20 19.45 -0.39 11.83
N LEU A 21 18.38 -0.13 12.57
CA LEU A 21 18.46 0.30 13.96
C LEU A 21 19.13 -0.77 14.85
N LYS A 22 18.84 -2.04 14.61
CA LYS A 22 19.48 -3.14 15.32
C LYS A 22 20.99 -3.20 15.07
N ILE A 23 21.43 -3.01 13.82
CA ILE A 23 22.86 -2.95 13.46
C ILE A 23 23.55 -1.75 14.13
N LEU A 24 22.84 -0.63 14.25
CA LEU A 24 23.33 0.58 14.92
C LEU A 24 23.24 0.52 16.46
N ASN A 25 22.81 -0.60 17.05
CA ASN A 25 22.58 -0.78 18.49
C ASN A 25 21.62 0.23 19.10
N VAL A 26 20.63 0.70 18.33
CA VAL A 26 19.54 1.56 18.80
C VAL A 26 18.39 0.69 19.30
N ASP A 27 17.87 1.00 20.49
CA ASP A 27 16.71 0.30 21.04
C ASP A 27 15.45 0.66 20.26
N ALA A 28 14.85 -0.36 19.60
CA ALA A 28 13.69 -0.15 18.75
C ALA A 28 12.63 -1.24 19.01
N THR A 29 11.38 -0.81 19.07
CA THR A 29 10.21 -1.69 19.20
C THR A 29 9.37 -1.63 17.94
N VAL A 30 9.16 -2.78 17.30
CA VAL A 30 8.26 -2.92 16.15
C VAL A 30 6.87 -3.32 16.66
N LEU A 31 5.86 -2.51 16.33
CA LEU A 31 4.45 -2.73 16.65
C LEU A 31 3.69 -3.04 15.36
N SER A 32 3.05 -4.19 15.28
CA SER A 32 2.25 -4.58 14.11
C SER A 32 1.19 -5.61 14.50
N PRO A 33 -0.05 -5.56 13.98
CA PRO A 33 -1.05 -6.58 14.24
C PRO A 33 -0.71 -7.94 13.60
N GLN A 34 0.19 -7.94 12.61
CA GLN A 34 0.58 -9.14 11.87
C GLN A 34 2.07 -9.14 11.52
N ASP A 35 2.60 -10.29 11.10
CA ASP A 35 3.97 -10.42 10.60
C ASP A 35 4.01 -10.12 9.11
N GLY A 36 4.93 -9.25 8.71
CA GLY A 36 5.13 -8.91 7.31
C GLY A 36 3.99 -8.08 6.70
N SER A 37 3.75 -8.30 5.42
CA SER A 37 2.78 -7.55 4.63
C SER A 37 1.92 -8.47 3.76
N ASP A 38 0.62 -8.50 4.01
CA ASP A 38 -0.35 -9.26 3.18
C ASP A 38 -0.35 -8.78 1.74
N LYS A 39 -0.15 -7.47 1.52
CA LYS A 39 -0.08 -6.91 0.17
C LYS A 39 1.11 -7.44 -0.62
N VAL A 40 2.27 -7.55 0.02
CA VAL A 40 3.44 -8.18 -0.61
C VAL A 40 3.18 -9.67 -0.83
N ALA A 41 2.68 -10.38 0.19
CA ALA A 41 2.43 -11.81 0.12
C ALA A 41 1.41 -12.19 -0.97
N ALA A 42 0.44 -11.32 -1.25
CA ALA A 42 -0.58 -11.55 -2.27
C ALA A 42 -0.04 -11.48 -3.73
N ALA A 43 1.13 -10.89 -3.96
CA ALA A 43 1.68 -10.76 -5.31
C ALA A 43 2.10 -12.14 -5.87
N PRO A 44 1.51 -12.60 -6.99
CA PRO A 44 1.81 -13.93 -7.55
C PRO A 44 3.23 -14.00 -8.13
N LYS A 45 3.75 -12.85 -8.60
CA LYS A 45 5.05 -12.74 -9.25
C LYS A 45 5.61 -11.34 -9.10
N ILE A 46 6.87 -11.23 -8.69
CA ILE A 46 7.61 -9.98 -8.56
C ILE A 46 8.88 -10.09 -9.41
N LEU A 47 9.07 -9.18 -10.36
CA LEU A 47 10.17 -9.17 -11.33
C LEU A 47 11.20 -8.06 -11.07
N ASN A 48 10.80 -7.02 -10.35
CA ASN A 48 11.53 -5.76 -10.22
C ASN A 48 12.15 -5.55 -8.81
N TYR A 49 12.26 -6.61 -8.00
CA TYR A 49 12.94 -6.52 -6.71
C TYR A 49 14.42 -6.89 -6.87
N LEU A 50 15.31 -5.91 -6.65
CA LEU A 50 16.75 -6.08 -6.79
C LEU A 50 17.28 -7.23 -5.91
N GLY A 51 18.11 -8.11 -6.50
CA GLY A 51 18.65 -9.30 -5.82
C GLY A 51 17.72 -10.53 -5.82
N LYS A 52 16.48 -10.41 -6.31
CA LYS A 52 15.53 -11.51 -6.43
C LYS A 52 14.98 -11.58 -7.84
N LYS A 53 15.32 -12.65 -8.56
CA LYS A 53 14.82 -12.89 -9.92
C LYS A 53 13.54 -13.72 -9.85
N ASN A 54 12.41 -13.21 -10.33
CA ASN A 54 11.18 -13.96 -10.50
C ASN A 54 10.72 -14.66 -9.20
N ILE A 55 10.47 -13.89 -8.15
CA ILE A 55 10.04 -14.39 -6.85
C ILE A 55 8.53 -14.19 -6.66
N THR A 56 7.86 -15.08 -5.92
CA THR A 56 6.48 -14.83 -5.44
C THR A 56 6.51 -13.86 -4.25
N GLY A 57 5.44 -13.08 -4.10
CA GLY A 57 5.32 -12.16 -2.96
C GLY A 57 5.37 -12.88 -1.61
N LYS A 58 4.72 -14.05 -1.52
CA LYS A 58 4.80 -14.88 -0.30
C LYS A 58 6.24 -15.21 0.06
N ARG A 59 7.02 -15.73 -0.88
CA ARG A 59 8.43 -16.09 -0.65
C ARG A 59 9.27 -14.86 -0.30
N LEU A 60 9.05 -13.73 -0.97
CA LEU A 60 9.77 -12.49 -0.66
C LEU A 60 9.44 -11.98 0.76
N ASN A 61 8.18 -12.07 1.17
CA ASN A 61 7.75 -11.70 2.52
C ASN A 61 8.37 -12.61 3.58
N ASP A 62 8.42 -13.93 3.33
CA ASP A 62 9.06 -14.91 4.21
C ASP A 62 10.58 -14.62 4.33
N ASP A 63 11.25 -14.27 3.23
CA ASP A 63 12.68 -13.89 3.22
C ASP A 63 12.94 -12.62 4.07
N PHE A 64 12.06 -11.60 4.01
CA PHE A 64 12.16 -10.39 4.84
C PHE A 64 12.04 -10.71 6.32
N LEU A 65 11.05 -11.51 6.69
CA LEU A 65 10.82 -11.91 8.08
C LEU A 65 11.99 -12.72 8.63
N SER A 66 12.45 -13.71 7.86
CA SER A 66 13.60 -14.53 8.21
C SER A 66 14.85 -13.71 8.43
N HIS A 67 15.13 -12.74 7.54
CA HIS A 67 16.28 -11.83 7.69
C HIS A 67 16.17 -10.98 8.96
N ALA A 68 15.03 -10.37 9.22
CA ALA A 68 14.84 -9.57 10.43
C ALA A 68 15.00 -10.42 11.71
N GLN A 69 14.41 -11.61 11.73
CA GLN A 69 14.51 -12.56 12.86
C GLN A 69 15.94 -13.03 13.10
N SER A 70 16.72 -13.30 12.05
CA SER A 70 18.13 -13.73 12.18
C SER A 70 19.01 -12.70 12.88
N LEU A 71 18.62 -11.41 12.82
CA LEU A 71 19.28 -10.30 13.52
C LEU A 71 18.65 -10.01 14.89
N GLY A 72 17.70 -10.83 15.34
CA GLY A 72 17.04 -10.67 16.63
C GLY A 72 15.99 -9.57 16.69
N VAL A 73 15.47 -9.11 15.53
CA VAL A 73 14.30 -8.21 15.49
C VAL A 73 13.06 -8.97 15.96
N LYS A 74 12.35 -8.39 16.93
CA LYS A 74 11.10 -8.92 17.46
C LYS A 74 9.94 -8.02 17.06
N ILE A 75 8.82 -8.63 16.64
CA ILE A 75 7.59 -7.92 16.32
C ILE A 75 6.61 -8.09 17.49
N THR A 76 6.22 -6.99 18.11
CA THR A 76 5.16 -6.96 19.12
C THR A 76 3.81 -6.95 18.41
N LYS A 77 2.99 -7.96 18.67
CA LYS A 77 1.66 -8.13 18.09
C LYS A 77 0.68 -7.13 18.70
N ALA A 78 0.64 -5.93 18.15
CA ALA A 78 -0.24 -4.87 18.62
C ALA A 78 -0.72 -4.00 17.46
N LYS A 79 -1.99 -3.59 17.54
CA LYS A 79 -2.53 -2.56 16.65
C LYS A 79 -2.33 -1.21 17.33
N VAL A 80 -1.59 -0.32 16.68
CA VAL A 80 -1.46 1.07 17.14
C VAL A 80 -2.72 1.83 16.77
N ASN A 81 -3.34 2.50 17.77
CA ASN A 81 -4.55 3.31 17.62
C ASN A 81 -4.22 4.78 17.38
N GLY A 82 -3.11 5.28 17.95
CA GLY A 82 -2.70 6.67 17.80
C GLY A 82 -1.26 6.91 18.25
N VAL A 83 -0.71 8.06 17.84
CA VAL A 83 0.59 8.58 18.26
C VAL A 83 0.40 10.02 18.69
N TYR A 84 0.81 10.34 19.90
CA TYR A 84 0.58 11.64 20.53
C TYR A 84 1.91 12.23 21.00
N PRO A 85 2.20 13.52 20.71
CA PRO A 85 3.33 14.21 21.30
C PRO A 85 3.20 14.27 22.84
N ALA A 86 4.28 13.95 23.53
CA ALA A 86 4.35 13.93 24.99
C ALA A 86 5.65 14.64 25.45
N GLY A 87 5.68 15.96 25.36
CA GLY A 87 6.87 16.77 25.60
C GLY A 87 7.94 16.54 24.51
N LYS A 88 9.11 16.00 24.89
CA LYS A 88 10.19 15.65 23.97
C LYS A 88 10.10 14.22 23.40
N GLU A 89 9.05 13.52 23.75
CA GLU A 89 8.84 12.12 23.38
C GLU A 89 7.45 11.97 22.75
N PHE A 90 7.13 10.76 22.28
CA PHE A 90 5.83 10.41 21.73
C PHE A 90 5.22 9.29 22.57
N PHE A 91 3.95 9.44 22.92
CA PHE A 91 3.14 8.34 23.42
C PHE A 91 2.51 7.59 22.25
N VAL A 92 2.75 6.30 22.19
CA VAL A 92 2.18 5.38 21.18
C VAL A 92 1.11 4.55 21.87
N ASP A 93 -0.16 4.79 21.52
CA ASP A 93 -1.29 4.02 22.03
C ASP A 93 -1.44 2.71 21.23
N ALA A 94 -1.18 1.62 21.91
CA ALA A 94 -1.33 0.26 21.39
C ALA A 94 -2.03 -0.66 22.42
N GLY A 95 -2.97 -0.12 23.19
CA GLY A 95 -3.65 -0.84 24.27
C GLY A 95 -2.68 -1.28 25.37
N GLU A 96 -2.66 -2.55 25.71
CA GLU A 96 -1.75 -3.12 26.73
C GLU A 96 -0.25 -3.02 26.37
N PHE A 97 0.06 -2.86 25.08
CA PHE A 97 1.41 -2.67 24.56
C PHE A 97 1.80 -1.21 24.34
N SER A 98 1.02 -0.27 24.90
CA SER A 98 1.32 1.17 24.78
C SER A 98 2.69 1.50 25.34
N LEU A 99 3.39 2.42 24.67
CA LEU A 99 4.75 2.79 25.03
C LEU A 99 5.06 4.26 24.77
N THR A 100 6.20 4.72 25.30
CA THR A 100 6.76 6.04 25.01
C THR A 100 8.06 5.87 24.22
N ALA A 101 8.25 6.67 23.18
CA ALA A 101 9.43 6.64 22.32
C ALA A 101 9.98 8.04 22.08
N LYS A 102 11.31 8.17 21.90
CA LYS A 102 11.96 9.42 21.50
C LYS A 102 11.66 9.77 20.04
N CYS A 103 11.49 8.72 19.20
CA CYS A 103 11.21 8.86 17.78
C CYS A 103 10.17 7.81 17.35
N VAL A 104 9.38 8.13 16.32
CA VAL A 104 8.42 7.21 15.72
C VAL A 104 8.66 7.12 14.22
N ILE A 105 8.74 5.89 13.71
CA ILE A 105 8.79 5.59 12.27
C ILE A 105 7.44 5.02 11.85
N LEU A 106 6.70 5.75 11.01
CA LEU A 106 5.45 5.30 10.43
C LEU A 106 5.73 4.45 9.19
N ALA A 107 5.56 3.14 9.32
CA ALA A 107 5.74 2.16 8.25
C ALA A 107 4.47 1.33 8.01
N CYS A 108 3.31 1.95 8.17
CA CYS A 108 1.99 1.31 8.17
C CYS A 108 1.54 0.82 6.79
N GLY A 109 2.26 1.19 5.73
CA GLY A 109 1.87 0.91 4.36
C GLY A 109 0.61 1.69 3.97
N LEU A 110 -0.09 1.18 2.97
CA LEU A 110 -1.28 1.81 2.43
C LEU A 110 -2.51 1.37 3.21
N PRO A 111 -3.36 2.29 3.69
CA PRO A 111 -4.61 1.92 4.32
C PRO A 111 -5.53 1.22 3.31
N SER A 112 -6.36 0.31 3.81
CA SER A 112 -7.46 -0.24 3.05
C SER A 112 -8.60 0.79 3.09
N THR A 113 -8.75 1.59 2.05
CA THR A 113 -9.95 2.40 1.82
C THR A 113 -11.12 1.51 1.38
N ALA A 114 -12.35 2.06 1.27
CA ALA A 114 -13.54 1.31 0.84
C ALA A 114 -13.20 0.36 -0.31
N LYS A 115 -13.46 -0.94 -0.10
CA LYS A 115 -13.08 -2.00 -1.03
C LYS A 115 -14.23 -2.27 -2.00
N ILE A 116 -13.87 -2.46 -3.25
CA ILE A 116 -14.74 -3.10 -4.22
C ILE A 116 -14.84 -4.58 -3.82
N LYS A 117 -16.02 -5.17 -3.86
CA LYS A 117 -16.19 -6.59 -3.52
C LYS A 117 -15.22 -7.46 -4.35
N ASN A 118 -14.60 -8.44 -3.75
CA ASN A 118 -13.57 -9.32 -4.30
C ASN A 118 -12.22 -8.64 -4.65
N GLU A 119 -12.04 -7.36 -4.32
CA GLU A 119 -10.78 -6.62 -4.58
C GLU A 119 -9.58 -7.33 -3.98
N ASP A 120 -9.66 -7.73 -2.69
CA ASP A 120 -8.55 -8.42 -2.01
C ASP A 120 -8.30 -9.83 -2.56
N LEU A 121 -9.38 -10.54 -2.93
CA LEU A 121 -9.27 -11.91 -3.46
C LEU A 121 -8.59 -11.95 -4.83
N LEU A 122 -8.75 -10.88 -5.62
CA LEU A 122 -8.23 -10.79 -6.99
C LEU A 122 -7.03 -9.85 -7.11
N LEU A 123 -6.55 -9.28 -6.00
CA LEU A 123 -5.32 -8.48 -5.97
C LEU A 123 -4.12 -9.33 -6.43
N GLY A 124 -3.34 -8.80 -7.38
CA GLY A 124 -2.26 -9.51 -8.06
C GLY A 124 -2.76 -10.56 -9.05
N ARG A 125 -4.08 -10.71 -9.19
CA ARG A 125 -4.73 -11.59 -10.16
C ARG A 125 -5.76 -10.81 -10.97
N GLY A 126 -5.27 -9.87 -11.78
CA GLY A 126 -6.10 -8.99 -12.59
C GLY A 126 -6.59 -7.72 -11.88
N VAL A 127 -6.28 -7.53 -10.59
CA VAL A 127 -6.42 -6.27 -9.86
C VAL A 127 -5.06 -5.82 -9.37
N SER A 128 -4.71 -4.54 -9.52
CA SER A 128 -3.44 -3.96 -9.08
C SER A 128 -3.66 -2.58 -8.44
N TYR A 129 -2.72 -2.19 -7.56
CA TYR A 129 -2.66 -0.83 -6.97
C TYR A 129 -1.48 -0.02 -7.50
N CYS A 130 -0.67 -0.56 -8.41
CA CYS A 130 0.54 0.09 -8.90
C CYS A 130 0.59 0.01 -10.43
N ALA A 131 0.30 1.12 -11.10
CA ALA A 131 0.33 1.16 -12.56
C ALA A 131 1.75 0.97 -13.10
N THR A 132 2.74 1.60 -12.48
CA THR A 132 4.15 1.50 -12.90
C THR A 132 4.78 0.13 -12.64
N CYS A 133 4.30 -0.61 -11.61
CA CYS A 133 4.79 -1.95 -11.30
C CYS A 133 4.26 -3.00 -12.31
N ASP A 134 2.96 -2.98 -12.55
CA ASP A 134 2.26 -4.04 -13.29
C ASP A 134 1.88 -3.63 -14.73
N GLY A 135 1.78 -2.33 -15.00
CA GLY A 135 1.45 -1.82 -16.34
C GLY A 135 2.31 -2.40 -17.48
N PRO A 136 3.64 -2.54 -17.33
CA PRO A 136 4.49 -3.12 -18.37
C PRO A 136 4.09 -4.55 -18.78
N LEU A 137 3.48 -5.32 -17.87
CA LEU A 137 3.01 -6.69 -18.14
C LEU A 137 1.75 -6.72 -19.05
N PHE A 138 1.08 -5.56 -19.16
CA PHE A 138 -0.15 -5.39 -19.93
C PHE A 138 0.01 -4.41 -21.09
N LYS A 139 1.23 -4.26 -21.58
CA LYS A 139 1.53 -3.42 -22.76
C LYS A 139 0.65 -3.80 -23.95
N GLY A 140 -0.01 -2.81 -24.54
CA GLY A 140 -0.91 -2.97 -25.68
C GLY A 140 -2.25 -3.64 -25.35
N LYS A 141 -2.53 -4.00 -24.09
CA LYS A 141 -3.79 -4.61 -23.63
C LYS A 141 -4.81 -3.56 -23.21
N HIS A 142 -6.01 -4.01 -22.88
CA HIS A 142 -7.06 -3.18 -22.32
C HIS A 142 -6.92 -3.10 -20.80
N ALA A 143 -6.65 -1.91 -20.28
CA ALA A 143 -6.65 -1.63 -18.85
C ALA A 143 -7.88 -0.82 -18.44
N CYS A 144 -8.36 -1.05 -17.22
CA CYS A 144 -9.38 -0.24 -16.58
C CYS A 144 -8.79 0.39 -15.32
N ALA A 145 -8.82 1.73 -15.21
CA ALA A 145 -8.34 2.47 -14.04
C ALA A 145 -9.52 3.06 -13.25
N ILE A 146 -9.63 2.69 -11.98
CA ILE A 146 -10.60 3.23 -11.03
C ILE A 146 -9.88 4.26 -10.17
N VAL A 147 -10.22 5.54 -10.30
CA VAL A 147 -9.46 6.65 -9.70
C VAL A 147 -10.22 7.26 -8.56
N TYR A 148 -9.68 7.13 -7.35
CA TYR A 148 -10.25 7.66 -6.12
C TYR A 148 -9.63 8.99 -5.67
N ASP A 149 -8.49 9.39 -6.25
CA ASP A 149 -7.82 10.64 -5.90
C ASP A 149 -7.23 11.32 -7.15
N LYS A 150 -7.34 12.66 -7.20
CA LYS A 150 -6.82 13.46 -8.31
C LYS A 150 -5.30 13.43 -8.47
N SER A 151 -4.57 13.13 -7.39
CA SER A 151 -3.10 13.04 -7.42
C SER A 151 -2.60 11.87 -8.27
N GLU A 152 -3.48 10.91 -8.59
CA GLU A 152 -3.16 9.75 -9.41
C GLU A 152 -3.18 10.04 -10.94
N SER A 153 -3.32 11.29 -11.35
CA SER A 153 -3.33 11.69 -12.77
C SER A 153 -2.04 11.29 -13.52
N HIS A 154 -0.88 11.27 -12.82
CA HIS A 154 0.38 10.82 -13.41
C HIS A 154 0.38 9.31 -13.75
N GLU A 155 -0.29 8.47 -12.93
CA GLU A 155 -0.47 7.05 -13.20
C GLU A 155 -1.36 6.83 -14.43
N LEU A 156 -2.40 7.65 -14.62
CA LEU A 156 -3.25 7.61 -15.82
C LEU A 156 -2.46 7.95 -17.08
N LYS A 157 -1.61 8.98 -17.02
CA LYS A 157 -0.75 9.35 -18.14
C LYS A 157 0.16 8.18 -18.53
N TYR A 158 0.82 7.58 -17.55
CA TYR A 158 1.65 6.41 -17.77
C TYR A 158 0.87 5.25 -18.40
N LEU A 159 -0.31 4.92 -17.88
CA LEU A 159 -1.15 3.85 -18.43
C LEU A 159 -1.61 4.14 -19.86
N SER A 160 -1.89 5.40 -20.20
CA SER A 160 -2.26 5.79 -21.57
C SER A 160 -1.13 5.58 -22.59
N GLU A 161 0.13 5.66 -22.14
CA GLU A 161 1.31 5.42 -23.00
C GLU A 161 1.64 3.92 -23.14
N VAL A 162 1.28 3.10 -22.15
CA VAL A 162 1.63 1.68 -22.12
C VAL A 162 0.53 0.77 -22.66
N CYS A 163 -0.72 1.06 -22.32
CA CYS A 163 -1.85 0.20 -22.68
C CYS A 163 -2.42 0.54 -24.07
N GLY A 164 -2.95 -0.46 -24.76
CA GLY A 164 -3.58 -0.25 -26.05
C GLY A 164 -4.95 0.43 -25.95
N LYS A 165 -5.65 0.21 -24.83
CA LYS A 165 -6.91 0.87 -24.47
C LYS A 165 -6.94 1.12 -22.98
N LEU A 166 -7.38 2.30 -22.55
CA LEU A 166 -7.54 2.67 -21.16
C LEU A 166 -8.98 3.15 -20.91
N THR A 167 -9.73 2.38 -20.12
CA THR A 167 -11.02 2.82 -19.60
C THR A 167 -10.81 3.42 -18.22
N VAL A 168 -11.25 4.65 -17.99
CA VAL A 168 -11.10 5.34 -16.71
C VAL A 168 -12.45 5.51 -16.04
N LEU A 169 -12.55 5.07 -14.76
CA LEU A 169 -13.69 5.37 -13.87
C LEU A 169 -13.23 6.44 -12.87
N PRO A 170 -13.52 7.70 -13.09
CA PRO A 170 -13.17 8.77 -12.16
C PRO A 170 -14.19 8.82 -11.01
N VAL A 171 -13.92 8.06 -9.93
CA VAL A 171 -14.71 8.10 -8.68
C VAL A 171 -14.51 9.46 -7.99
N ALA A 172 -13.32 10.03 -8.07
CA ALA A 172 -13.03 11.43 -7.73
C ALA A 172 -12.72 12.24 -8.98
N LYS A 173 -12.95 13.56 -8.91
CA LYS A 173 -12.58 14.48 -10.00
C LYS A 173 -11.08 14.36 -10.26
N THR A 174 -10.71 14.00 -11.48
CA THR A 174 -9.32 13.83 -11.92
C THR A 174 -9.11 14.37 -13.33
N ASP A 175 -7.88 14.74 -13.64
CA ASP A 175 -7.50 15.17 -14.98
C ASP A 175 -7.23 13.93 -15.84
N LEU A 176 -7.86 13.87 -17.01
CA LEU A 176 -7.72 12.76 -17.94
C LEU A 176 -6.60 13.05 -18.94
N PRO A 177 -5.78 12.05 -19.30
CA PRO A 177 -4.83 12.20 -20.41
C PRO A 177 -5.54 12.49 -21.72
N ALA A 178 -5.02 13.45 -22.49
CA ALA A 178 -5.48 13.73 -23.84
C ALA A 178 -4.85 12.72 -24.83
N ALA A 179 -5.45 11.53 -24.93
CA ALA A 179 -4.99 10.45 -25.79
C ALA A 179 -6.18 9.67 -26.36
N ASP A 180 -6.10 9.25 -27.63
CA ASP A 180 -7.19 8.61 -28.39
C ASP A 180 -7.61 7.26 -27.80
N ASN A 181 -6.72 6.58 -27.09
CA ASN A 181 -6.98 5.30 -26.47
C ASN A 181 -7.60 5.41 -25.06
N VAL A 182 -7.87 6.64 -24.56
CA VAL A 182 -8.46 6.89 -23.24
C VAL A 182 -9.95 7.15 -23.35
N ASN A 183 -10.75 6.37 -22.64
CA ASN A 183 -12.19 6.54 -22.56
C ASN A 183 -12.63 6.62 -21.08
N ALA A 184 -13.26 7.72 -20.70
CA ALA A 184 -13.81 7.88 -19.36
C ALA A 184 -15.27 7.47 -19.31
N VAL A 185 -15.65 6.73 -18.27
CA VAL A 185 -17.02 6.29 -18.02
C VAL A 185 -17.44 6.66 -16.60
N ASN A 186 -18.62 7.24 -16.47
CA ASN A 186 -19.16 7.63 -15.16
C ASN A 186 -20.02 6.52 -14.58
N LEU A 187 -19.35 5.51 -14.01
CA LEU A 187 -19.93 4.35 -13.36
C LEU A 187 -19.37 4.18 -11.96
N LEU A 188 -20.16 3.62 -11.03
CA LEU A 188 -19.70 3.31 -9.68
C LEU A 188 -19.30 1.84 -9.57
N PRO A 189 -18.03 1.53 -9.25
CA PRO A 189 -17.55 0.16 -9.14
C PRO A 189 -18.17 -0.55 -7.93
N LYS A 190 -18.57 -1.82 -8.08
CA LYS A 190 -19.20 -2.63 -7.03
C LYS A 190 -18.48 -3.94 -6.75
N GLU A 191 -18.13 -4.69 -7.80
CA GLU A 191 -17.62 -6.05 -7.65
C GLU A 191 -16.69 -6.42 -8.79
N PHE A 192 -15.51 -7.00 -8.47
CA PHE A 192 -14.69 -7.70 -9.45
C PHE A 192 -15.16 -9.13 -9.63
N VAL A 193 -15.21 -9.59 -10.87
CA VAL A 193 -15.65 -10.94 -11.24
C VAL A 193 -14.57 -11.64 -12.06
N GLY A 194 -14.35 -12.92 -11.74
CA GLY A 194 -13.42 -13.81 -12.41
C GLY A 194 -13.03 -14.99 -11.50
N GLU A 195 -12.75 -16.14 -12.06
CA GLU A 195 -12.39 -17.33 -11.29
C GLU A 195 -10.91 -17.31 -10.85
N LYS A 196 -9.99 -17.31 -11.82
CA LYS A 196 -8.54 -17.32 -11.58
C LYS A 196 -7.94 -15.92 -11.54
N LYS A 197 -8.53 -14.99 -12.29
CA LYS A 197 -8.16 -13.58 -12.37
C LYS A 197 -9.40 -12.73 -12.60
N ALA A 198 -9.35 -11.46 -12.22
CA ALA A 198 -10.40 -10.51 -12.58
C ALA A 198 -10.44 -10.32 -14.10
N THR A 199 -11.63 -10.45 -14.67
CA THR A 199 -11.90 -10.22 -16.09
C THR A 199 -13.00 -9.20 -16.30
N GLN A 200 -13.80 -8.93 -15.26
CA GLN A 200 -14.92 -8.01 -15.29
C GLN A 200 -14.99 -7.18 -14.02
N LEU A 201 -15.44 -5.93 -14.16
CA LEU A 201 -15.85 -5.05 -13.09
C LEU A 201 -17.34 -4.77 -13.25
N VAL A 202 -18.13 -5.27 -12.32
CA VAL A 202 -19.56 -4.94 -12.22
C VAL A 202 -19.70 -3.57 -11.59
N CYS A 203 -20.46 -2.69 -12.23
CA CYS A 203 -20.75 -1.34 -11.78
C CYS A 203 -22.25 -1.18 -11.48
N ASP A 204 -22.65 0.02 -11.06
CA ASP A 204 -24.07 0.35 -10.79
C ASP A 204 -24.95 0.27 -12.05
N LYS A 205 -24.42 0.58 -13.22
CA LYS A 205 -25.16 0.66 -14.50
C LYS A 205 -24.45 -0.06 -15.64
N GLY A 206 -23.75 -1.17 -15.37
CA GLY A 206 -23.10 -1.93 -16.42
C GLY A 206 -21.91 -2.74 -15.92
N VAL A 207 -21.24 -3.37 -16.89
CA VAL A 207 -20.06 -4.21 -16.66
C VAL A 207 -18.94 -3.71 -17.57
N ILE A 208 -17.72 -3.65 -17.04
CA ILE A 208 -16.52 -3.32 -17.80
C ILE A 208 -15.66 -4.57 -17.87
N GLU A 209 -15.28 -4.95 -19.07
CA GLU A 209 -14.32 -6.02 -19.33
C GLU A 209 -12.94 -5.42 -19.58
N ALA A 210 -11.91 -5.97 -18.95
CA ALA A 210 -10.53 -5.56 -19.16
C ALA A 210 -9.55 -6.70 -18.83
N ASP A 211 -8.33 -6.59 -19.35
CA ASP A 211 -7.25 -7.53 -19.06
C ASP A 211 -6.66 -7.32 -17.64
N ILE A 212 -6.75 -6.07 -17.16
CA ILE A 212 -6.25 -5.63 -15.84
C ILE A 212 -7.09 -4.46 -15.31
N PHE A 213 -7.26 -4.41 -14.00
CA PHE A 213 -7.93 -3.32 -13.28
C PHE A 213 -6.95 -2.66 -12.32
N PHE A 214 -6.67 -1.37 -12.51
CA PHE A 214 -5.87 -0.56 -11.60
C PHE A 214 -6.79 0.22 -10.67
N VAL A 215 -6.67 -0.02 -9.36
CA VAL A 215 -7.41 0.72 -8.34
C VAL A 215 -6.49 1.79 -7.78
N LEU A 216 -6.57 2.99 -8.34
CA LEU A 216 -5.70 4.11 -8.04
C LEU A 216 -6.30 4.90 -6.87
N LYS A 217 -5.70 4.72 -5.70
CA LYS A 217 -6.10 5.35 -4.45
C LYS A 217 -4.86 5.96 -3.84
N PHE A 218 -4.83 7.28 -3.66
CA PHE A 218 -3.74 7.88 -2.91
C PHE A 218 -3.77 7.40 -1.45
N PRO A 219 -2.68 6.82 -0.99
CA PRO A 219 -2.66 6.14 0.28
C PRO A 219 -2.23 7.06 1.41
N TYR A 220 -3.08 8.00 1.82
CA TYR A 220 -2.83 8.66 3.11
C TYR A 220 -3.49 7.85 4.23
N PRO A 221 -2.72 7.36 5.20
CA PRO A 221 -3.26 6.87 6.45
C PRO A 221 -3.71 8.07 7.30
N LEU A 222 -4.84 8.69 6.94
CA LEU A 222 -5.46 9.77 7.72
C LEU A 222 -5.95 9.33 9.11
N HIS A 223 -5.76 8.07 9.49
CA HIS A 223 -6.15 7.56 10.80
C HIS A 223 -5.03 7.61 11.87
N TYR A 224 -3.79 7.90 11.50
CA TYR A 224 -2.81 8.33 12.48
C TYR A 224 -2.96 9.84 12.61
N GLN A 225 -3.87 10.30 13.48
CA GLN A 225 -3.88 11.70 13.90
C GLN A 225 -2.56 11.96 14.65
N VAL A 226 -1.53 12.28 13.89
CA VAL A 226 -0.38 12.97 14.46
C VAL A 226 -0.89 14.37 14.72
N HIS A 227 -1.35 14.63 15.92
CA HIS A 227 -1.61 15.97 16.39
C HIS A 227 -0.25 16.69 16.53
N LEU A 228 0.33 17.09 15.40
CA LEU A 228 1.41 18.06 15.38
C LEU A 228 0.79 19.40 15.77
N ASN A 229 1.01 19.84 16.99
CA ASN A 229 0.77 21.22 17.37
C ASN A 229 1.61 22.10 16.44
N HIS A 230 0.95 22.96 15.66
CA HIS A 230 1.56 23.91 14.71
C HIS A 230 2.34 25.06 15.39
N ASN A 231 2.97 24.82 16.54
CA ASN A 231 3.78 25.82 17.24
C ASN A 231 5.29 25.50 17.14
N LEU A 232 5.77 25.15 15.92
CA LEU A 232 7.21 25.06 15.61
C LEU A 232 7.68 26.23 14.71
N THR A 233 7.06 27.41 14.82
CA THR A 233 7.53 28.62 14.11
C THR A 233 8.29 29.60 14.99
N ASP A 234 8.77 29.20 16.18
CA ASP A 234 9.65 30.05 16.99
C ASP A 234 10.76 29.19 17.63
N MET A 235 11.80 28.90 16.83
CA MET A 235 13.19 28.69 17.26
C MET A 235 14.14 29.02 16.11
#